data_31b45b6d0d5bba9681c32ef23064135b
#
_entry.id   31b45b6d0d5bba9681c32ef23064135b
#
_cell.length_a   1.000
_cell.length_b   1.000
_cell.length_c   1.000
_cell.angle_alpha   90.00
_cell.angle_beta   90.00
_cell.angle_gamma   90.00
#
_symmetry.space_group_name_H-M   'P 1'
#
loop_
_entity.id
_entity.type
_entity.pdbx_description
1 polymer ?
#
loop_
_entity_poly.entity_id
_entity_poly.type
_entity_poly.pdbx_seq_one_letter_code
_entity_poly.pdbx_strand_id
1 'polypeptide(L)'
;LISSLNIFSCSPAGILASGGATGMVVAEGDRSLGTVVDDATIKLNIAAKFISSDDNLFVDVSTSVLEGRVLLTGLVDNQEIRIDAVRRVWEVAGVQEVVNEIQIGNRSSLKEYAQDIWITAQVRGLAAKEIGLRSVAYNFETIQGKVYIVGITSRPDQLEKLINVTKTIKGVKEIVNYVIVKE
;
A
#
# COMPACT_ATOMS: atom_id res chain seq x y z
N LEU A 1 -36.51 37.07 14.45
CA LEU A 1 -35.10 36.61 14.59
C LEU A 1 -35.01 35.21 14.01
N ILE A 2 -34.67 35.12 12.71
CA ILE A 2 -34.49 33.86 11.98
C ILE A 2 -33.00 33.71 11.79
N SER A 3 -32.41 32.71 12.49
CA SER A 3 -30.98 32.36 12.41
C SER A 3 -30.78 31.41 11.24
N SER A 4 -30.08 31.88 10.20
CA SER A 4 -29.73 31.08 9.01
C SER A 4 -28.58 30.17 9.36
N LEU A 5 -28.83 28.86 9.35
CA LEU A 5 -27.82 27.83 9.50
C LEU A 5 -27.13 27.58 8.17
N ASN A 6 -25.90 28.09 7.96
CA ASN A 6 -25.11 27.81 6.77
C ASN A 6 -24.49 26.39 6.89
N ILE A 7 -25.01 25.48 6.10
CA ILE A 7 -24.45 24.13 5.94
C ILE A 7 -23.28 24.24 4.97
N PHE A 8 -22.04 24.22 5.49
CA PHE A 8 -20.85 24.10 4.67
C PHE A 8 -20.80 22.70 4.04
N SER A 9 -21.10 22.66 2.75
CA SER A 9 -20.88 21.49 1.91
C SER A 9 -19.37 21.27 1.78
N CYS A 10 -18.83 20.24 2.42
CA CYS A 10 -17.46 19.76 2.21
C CYS A 10 -17.35 19.12 0.82
N SER A 11 -16.97 19.90 -0.18
CA SER A 11 -16.54 19.39 -1.48
C SER A 11 -15.07 19.03 -1.43
N PRO A 12 -14.65 17.83 -1.86
CA PRO A 12 -13.23 17.45 -1.86
C PRO A 12 -12.35 18.29 -2.81
N ALA A 13 -12.96 19.12 -3.67
CA ALA A 13 -12.24 20.04 -4.54
C ALA A 13 -11.79 21.34 -3.84
N GLY A 14 -12.21 21.61 -2.60
CA GLY A 14 -11.94 22.85 -1.86
C GLY A 14 -10.57 22.90 -1.15
N ILE A 15 -9.81 21.82 -1.14
CA ILE A 15 -8.57 21.72 -0.33
C ILE A 15 -7.36 22.35 -1.04
N LEU A 16 -7.45 22.67 -2.33
CA LEU A 16 -6.31 23.23 -3.09
C LEU A 16 -6.28 24.77 -3.15
N ALA A 17 -7.26 25.49 -2.60
CA ALA A 17 -7.38 26.94 -2.78
C ALA A 17 -7.17 27.81 -1.52
N SER A 18 -6.92 27.23 -0.35
CA SER A 18 -6.58 28.03 0.84
C SER A 18 -5.07 27.96 1.11
N GLY A 19 -4.35 29.01 0.71
CA GLY A 19 -2.95 29.24 1.05
C GLY A 19 -2.73 29.42 2.55
N GLY A 20 -2.89 28.34 3.29
CA GLY A 20 -2.47 28.20 4.67
C GLY A 20 -1.39 27.14 4.71
N ALA A 21 -0.20 27.52 5.18
CA ALA A 21 0.94 26.63 5.41
C ALA A 21 0.63 25.59 6.51
N THR A 22 -0.29 24.68 6.22
CA THR A 22 -0.30 23.39 6.90
C THR A 22 0.72 22.55 6.14
N GLY A 23 1.93 22.44 6.74
CA GLY A 23 3.00 21.66 6.21
C GLY A 23 2.49 20.27 5.84
N MET A 24 2.30 20.01 4.54
CA MET A 24 2.53 18.68 4.03
C MET A 24 3.96 18.37 4.49
N VAL A 25 4.07 17.51 5.48
CA VAL A 25 5.33 16.81 5.71
C VAL A 25 5.51 15.96 4.46
N VAL A 26 6.05 16.60 3.41
CA VAL A 26 6.74 15.88 2.36
C VAL A 26 7.91 15.30 3.14
N ALA A 27 7.73 14.10 3.68
CA ALA A 27 8.84 13.32 4.14
C ALA A 27 9.89 13.48 3.05
N GLU A 28 11.12 13.80 3.41
CA GLU A 28 12.29 13.82 2.55
C GLU A 28 12.33 12.47 1.80
N GLY A 29 11.42 12.32 0.85
CA GLY A 29 11.19 11.09 0.13
C GLY A 29 11.78 11.26 -1.25
N ASP A 30 12.53 10.28 -1.70
CA ASP A 30 13.13 10.13 -3.01
C ASP A 30 12.11 10.12 -4.18
N ARG A 31 10.89 10.64 -3.95
CA ARG A 31 9.76 10.67 -4.90
C ARG A 31 9.33 12.10 -5.21
N SER A 32 9.10 12.41 -6.49
CA SER A 32 8.52 13.69 -6.90
C SER A 32 7.02 13.77 -6.51
N LEU A 33 6.51 14.98 -6.27
CA LEU A 33 5.09 15.20 -5.97
C LEU A 33 4.18 14.75 -7.13
N GLY A 34 4.61 14.96 -8.38
CA GLY A 34 3.86 14.50 -9.56
C GLY A 34 3.69 12.98 -9.56
N THR A 35 4.77 12.24 -9.38
CA THR A 35 4.74 10.77 -9.33
C THR A 35 3.85 10.24 -8.18
N VAL A 36 3.85 10.90 -7.02
CA VAL A 36 2.99 10.51 -5.90
C VAL A 36 1.51 10.71 -6.23
N VAL A 37 1.16 11.80 -6.91
CA VAL A 37 -0.22 12.06 -7.34
C VAL A 37 -0.67 11.05 -8.40
N ASP A 38 0.20 10.72 -9.35
CA ASP A 38 -0.08 9.73 -10.39
C ASP A 38 -0.30 8.33 -9.79
N ASP A 39 0.55 7.90 -8.87
CA ASP A 39 0.41 6.61 -8.17
C ASP A 39 -0.88 6.54 -7.34
N ALA A 40 -1.26 7.64 -6.69
CA ALA A 40 -2.51 7.71 -5.94
C ALA A 40 -3.73 7.58 -6.87
N THR A 41 -3.69 8.22 -8.04
CA THR A 41 -4.74 8.14 -9.06
C THR A 41 -4.86 6.72 -9.61
N ILE A 42 -3.74 6.07 -9.95
CA ILE A 42 -3.71 4.67 -10.38
C ILE A 42 -4.36 3.77 -9.32
N LYS A 43 -3.95 3.94 -8.05
CA LYS A 43 -4.48 3.15 -6.94
C LYS A 43 -5.99 3.31 -6.76
N LEU A 44 -6.51 4.53 -6.87
CA LEU A 44 -7.96 4.82 -6.79
C LEU A 44 -8.72 4.16 -7.95
N ASN A 45 -8.19 4.21 -9.17
CA ASN A 45 -8.80 3.59 -10.33
C ASN A 45 -8.81 2.07 -10.24
N ILE A 46 -7.74 1.45 -9.71
CA ILE A 46 -7.70 0.02 -9.43
C ILE A 46 -8.77 -0.35 -8.39
N ALA A 47 -8.85 0.41 -7.29
CA ALA A 47 -9.86 0.18 -6.25
C ALA A 47 -11.28 0.25 -6.81
N ALA A 48 -11.59 1.23 -7.68
CA ALA A 48 -12.89 1.33 -8.34
C ALA A 48 -13.20 0.10 -9.21
N LYS A 49 -12.20 -0.41 -9.96
CA LYS A 49 -12.36 -1.64 -10.75
C LYS A 49 -12.57 -2.88 -9.90
N PHE A 50 -11.91 -2.98 -8.75
CA PHE A 50 -12.07 -4.10 -7.83
C PHE A 50 -13.43 -4.07 -7.11
N ILE A 51 -13.92 -2.88 -6.73
CA ILE A 51 -15.27 -2.71 -6.15
C ILE A 51 -16.36 -3.13 -7.16
N SER A 52 -16.14 -2.87 -8.45
CA SER A 52 -17.09 -3.22 -9.51
C SER A 52 -17.02 -4.69 -9.95
N SER A 53 -16.16 -5.51 -9.36
CA SER A 53 -16.10 -6.94 -9.64
C SER A 53 -17.13 -7.72 -8.83
N ASP A 54 -17.60 -8.83 -9.37
CA ASP A 54 -18.49 -9.76 -8.65
C ASP A 54 -17.72 -10.56 -7.58
N ASP A 55 -16.41 -10.69 -7.75
CA ASP A 55 -15.49 -11.28 -6.78
C ASP A 55 -15.10 -10.24 -5.72
N ASN A 56 -14.81 -10.67 -4.51
CA ASN A 56 -14.43 -9.78 -3.40
C ASN A 56 -13.01 -9.19 -3.56
N LEU A 57 -12.59 -8.85 -4.77
CA LEU A 57 -11.22 -8.37 -5.09
C LEU A 57 -10.81 -7.18 -4.23
N PHE A 58 -11.73 -6.26 -3.96
CA PHE A 58 -11.42 -5.08 -3.13
C PHE A 58 -11.04 -5.45 -1.69
N VAL A 59 -11.58 -6.56 -1.17
CA VAL A 59 -11.31 -7.04 0.19
C VAL A 59 -10.12 -7.99 0.24
N ASP A 60 -9.98 -8.83 -0.79
CA ASP A 60 -9.06 -9.96 -0.79
C ASP A 60 -7.71 -9.63 -1.42
N VAL A 61 -7.63 -8.55 -2.20
CA VAL A 61 -6.40 -8.13 -2.89
C VAL A 61 -5.97 -6.74 -2.46
N SER A 62 -4.81 -6.64 -1.85
CA SER A 62 -4.13 -5.39 -1.53
C SER A 62 -3.32 -4.89 -2.73
N THR A 63 -3.33 -3.57 -2.92
CA THR A 63 -2.63 -2.90 -4.03
C THR A 63 -1.62 -1.89 -3.51
N SER A 64 -0.37 -2.02 -3.91
CA SER A 64 0.67 -1.00 -3.71
C SER A 64 1.13 -0.48 -5.06
N VAL A 65 1.14 0.85 -5.23
CA VAL A 65 1.57 1.50 -6.48
C VAL A 65 2.81 2.32 -6.20
N LEU A 66 3.81 2.18 -7.06
CA LEU A 66 5.09 2.82 -6.94
C LEU A 66 5.67 3.14 -8.32
N GLU A 67 5.67 4.42 -8.72
CA GLU A 67 6.13 4.90 -10.04
C GLU A 67 5.48 4.12 -11.20
N GLY A 68 4.14 3.90 -11.13
CA GLY A 68 3.38 3.14 -12.11
C GLY A 68 3.56 1.62 -12.05
N ARG A 69 4.44 1.11 -11.20
CA ARG A 69 4.56 -0.32 -10.91
C ARG A 69 3.54 -0.70 -9.84
N VAL A 70 2.72 -1.68 -10.12
CA VAL A 70 1.66 -2.17 -9.24
C VAL A 70 2.06 -3.52 -8.65
N LEU A 71 2.17 -3.60 -7.34
CA LEU A 71 2.27 -4.87 -6.63
C LEU A 71 0.88 -5.27 -6.13
N LEU A 72 0.45 -6.47 -6.48
CA LEU A 72 -0.76 -7.11 -5.97
C LEU A 72 -0.38 -8.19 -4.98
N THR A 73 -0.90 -8.09 -3.76
CA THR A 73 -0.76 -9.11 -2.72
C THR A 73 -2.14 -9.50 -2.22
N GLY A 74 -2.29 -10.67 -1.66
CA GLY A 74 -3.58 -11.10 -1.15
C GLY A 74 -3.76 -12.61 -1.19
N LEU A 75 -4.96 -13.05 -0.85
CA LEU A 75 -5.33 -14.45 -0.89
C LEU A 75 -6.71 -14.58 -1.52
N VAL A 76 -6.78 -15.31 -2.64
CA VAL A 76 -8.01 -15.55 -3.40
C VAL A 76 -8.28 -17.04 -3.52
N ASP A 77 -9.54 -17.41 -3.74
CA ASP A 77 -9.98 -18.81 -3.69
C ASP A 77 -9.47 -19.65 -4.87
N ASN A 78 -9.26 -19.03 -6.03
CA ASN A 78 -8.90 -19.77 -7.25
C ASN A 78 -8.05 -18.94 -8.22
N GLN A 79 -7.58 -19.61 -9.28
CA GLN A 79 -6.71 -19.04 -10.29
C GLN A 79 -7.45 -18.02 -11.19
N GLU A 80 -8.73 -18.22 -11.44
CA GLU A 80 -9.53 -17.36 -12.30
C GLU A 80 -9.65 -15.95 -11.68
N ILE A 81 -9.94 -15.85 -10.39
CA ILE A 81 -10.00 -14.59 -9.64
C ILE A 81 -8.63 -13.90 -9.66
N ARG A 82 -7.54 -14.65 -9.48
CA ARG A 82 -6.18 -14.10 -9.54
C ARG A 82 -5.86 -13.50 -10.92
N ILE A 83 -6.26 -14.19 -12.00
CA ILE A 83 -6.05 -13.70 -13.38
C ILE A 83 -6.92 -12.47 -13.63
N ASP A 84 -8.18 -12.48 -13.20
CA ASP A 84 -9.10 -11.34 -13.38
C ASP A 84 -8.58 -10.09 -12.66
N ALA A 85 -8.05 -10.22 -11.45
CA ALA A 85 -7.43 -9.12 -10.73
C ALA A 85 -6.31 -8.47 -11.55
N VAL A 86 -5.38 -9.27 -12.09
CA VAL A 86 -4.25 -8.77 -12.90
C VAL A 86 -4.76 -8.11 -14.19
N ARG A 87 -5.73 -8.70 -14.87
CA ARG A 87 -6.33 -8.15 -16.10
C ARG A 87 -6.94 -6.78 -15.85
N ARG A 88 -7.73 -6.63 -14.78
CA ARG A 88 -8.35 -5.35 -14.40
C ARG A 88 -7.33 -4.27 -14.10
N VAL A 89 -6.20 -4.62 -13.49
CA VAL A 89 -5.13 -3.67 -13.20
C VAL A 89 -4.49 -3.17 -14.49
N TRP A 90 -4.23 -4.05 -15.48
CA TRP A 90 -3.68 -3.64 -16.77
C TRP A 90 -4.58 -2.71 -17.58
N GLU A 91 -5.88 -2.69 -17.31
CA GLU A 91 -6.82 -1.76 -17.94
C GLU A 91 -6.76 -0.33 -17.36
N VAL A 92 -5.99 -0.09 -16.31
CA VAL A 92 -5.86 1.22 -15.67
C VAL A 92 -4.76 2.03 -16.34
N ALA A 93 -5.12 3.23 -16.79
CA ALA A 93 -4.15 4.15 -17.40
C ALA A 93 -3.03 4.51 -16.41
N GLY A 94 -1.79 4.53 -16.88
CA GLY A 94 -0.61 4.85 -16.07
C GLY A 94 0.07 3.62 -15.45
N VAL A 95 -0.53 2.44 -15.50
CA VAL A 95 0.12 1.19 -15.08
C VAL A 95 1.20 0.82 -16.09
N GLN A 96 2.43 0.65 -15.59
CA GLN A 96 3.61 0.31 -16.40
C GLN A 96 4.05 -1.14 -16.19
N GLU A 97 3.86 -1.65 -14.96
CA GLU A 97 4.25 -3.00 -14.58
C GLU A 97 3.28 -3.54 -13.53
N VAL A 98 2.99 -4.83 -13.60
CA VAL A 98 2.19 -5.53 -12.58
C VAL A 98 2.98 -6.71 -12.04
N VAL A 99 3.30 -6.65 -10.76
CA VAL A 99 3.90 -7.74 -10.00
C VAL A 99 2.79 -8.47 -9.26
N ASN A 100 2.57 -9.73 -9.60
CA ASN A 100 1.49 -10.53 -9.02
C ASN A 100 2.02 -11.48 -7.95
N GLU A 101 1.79 -11.13 -6.70
CA GLU A 101 2.06 -11.92 -5.50
C GLU A 101 0.77 -12.42 -4.82
N ILE A 102 -0.35 -12.43 -5.54
CA ILE A 102 -1.61 -12.99 -5.04
C ILE A 102 -1.44 -14.50 -4.87
N GLN A 103 -1.72 -14.99 -3.69
CA GLN A 103 -1.70 -16.40 -3.35
C GLN A 103 -3.08 -17.02 -3.58
N ILE A 104 -3.11 -18.30 -3.95
CA ILE A 104 -4.36 -19.06 -4.04
C ILE A 104 -4.52 -19.87 -2.76
N GLY A 105 -5.65 -19.73 -2.11
CA GLY A 105 -5.95 -20.43 -0.87
C GLY A 105 -7.19 -19.87 -0.22
N ASN A 106 -7.69 -20.59 0.77
CA ASN A 106 -8.86 -20.16 1.53
C ASN A 106 -8.41 -19.46 2.82
N ARG A 107 -9.03 -18.32 3.15
CA ARG A 107 -8.89 -17.68 4.48
C ARG A 107 -9.57 -18.55 5.53
N SER A 108 -9.01 -19.73 5.76
CA SER A 108 -9.62 -20.77 6.62
C SER A 108 -9.55 -20.45 8.11
N SER A 109 -8.82 -19.41 8.52
CA SER A 109 -8.59 -19.13 9.92
C SER A 109 -8.53 -17.64 10.24
N LEU A 110 -9.51 -17.16 11.01
CA LEU A 110 -9.46 -15.82 11.63
C LEU A 110 -8.19 -15.62 12.45
N LYS A 111 -7.61 -16.68 12.99
CA LYS A 111 -6.36 -16.64 13.75
C LYS A 111 -5.17 -16.31 12.87
N GLU A 112 -5.07 -16.90 11.69
CA GLU A 112 -3.98 -16.60 10.73
C GLU A 112 -4.08 -15.17 10.22
N TYR A 113 -5.28 -14.73 9.88
CA TYR A 113 -5.52 -13.34 9.48
C TYR A 113 -5.14 -12.34 10.59
N ALA A 114 -5.55 -12.59 11.83
CA ALA A 114 -5.19 -11.76 12.98
C ALA A 114 -3.67 -11.76 13.23
N GLN A 115 -3.00 -12.89 12.98
CA GLN A 115 -1.53 -13.00 13.09
C GLN A 115 -0.84 -12.14 12.02
N ASP A 116 -1.31 -12.14 10.77
CA ASP A 116 -0.74 -11.33 9.69
C ASP A 116 -0.89 -9.83 9.99
N ILE A 117 -2.07 -9.39 10.47
CA ILE A 117 -2.28 -8.01 10.93
C ILE A 117 -1.30 -7.65 12.04
N TRP A 118 -1.13 -8.55 13.03
CA TRP A 118 -0.22 -8.32 14.14
C TRP A 118 1.24 -8.20 13.66
N ILE A 119 1.69 -9.09 12.76
CA ILE A 119 3.03 -9.01 12.14
C ILE A 119 3.21 -7.67 11.43
N THR A 120 2.27 -7.27 10.58
CA THR A 120 2.33 -5.99 9.85
C THR A 120 2.43 -4.81 10.82
N ALA A 121 1.66 -4.81 11.91
CA ALA A 121 1.72 -3.77 12.94
C ALA A 121 3.09 -3.73 13.63
N GLN A 122 3.69 -4.88 13.94
CA GLN A 122 5.03 -4.98 14.52
C GLN A 122 6.10 -4.45 13.55
N VAL A 123 6.02 -4.82 12.26
CA VAL A 123 6.94 -4.31 11.22
C VAL A 123 6.87 -2.79 11.15
N ARG A 124 5.66 -2.21 11.08
CA ARG A 124 5.47 -0.75 11.05
C ARG A 124 6.03 -0.07 12.29
N GLY A 125 5.80 -0.64 13.48
CA GLY A 125 6.32 -0.11 14.74
C GLY A 125 7.84 -0.13 14.79
N LEU A 126 8.47 -1.24 14.36
CA LEU A 126 9.93 -1.36 14.29
C LEU A 126 10.52 -0.43 13.21
N ALA A 127 9.88 -0.31 12.04
CA ALA A 127 10.30 0.62 11.01
C ALA A 127 10.29 2.06 11.55
N ALA A 128 9.22 2.48 12.21
CA ALA A 128 9.12 3.81 12.81
C ALA A 128 10.23 4.05 13.86
N LYS A 129 10.55 3.05 14.68
CA LYS A 129 11.60 3.12 15.70
C LYS A 129 13.00 3.19 15.08
N GLU A 130 13.29 2.37 14.06
CA GLU A 130 14.65 2.18 13.54
C GLU A 130 15.04 3.21 12.47
N ILE A 131 14.09 3.67 11.67
CA ILE A 131 14.32 4.61 10.57
C ILE A 131 13.47 5.89 10.66
N GLY A 132 12.68 6.04 11.74
CA GLY A 132 11.93 7.26 12.05
C GLY A 132 10.87 7.62 10.99
N LEU A 133 10.73 8.91 10.69
CA LEU A 133 9.76 9.42 9.71
C LEU A 133 9.95 8.86 8.29
N ARG A 134 11.14 8.36 7.95
CA ARG A 134 11.40 7.71 6.66
C ARG A 134 10.65 6.39 6.48
N SER A 135 10.14 5.81 7.58
CA SER A 135 9.28 4.62 7.52
C SER A 135 8.00 4.83 6.71
N VAL A 136 7.53 6.08 6.55
CA VAL A 136 6.36 6.41 5.74
C VAL A 136 6.58 6.22 4.23
N ALA A 137 7.83 6.14 3.79
CA ALA A 137 8.19 5.84 2.41
C ALA A 137 8.01 4.35 2.05
N TYR A 138 7.73 3.51 3.05
CA TYR A 138 7.56 2.08 2.88
C TYR A 138 6.12 1.65 3.13
N ASN A 139 5.64 0.73 2.31
CA ASN A 139 4.42 -0.03 2.54
C ASN A 139 4.78 -1.44 2.99
N PHE A 140 4.02 -1.92 3.97
CA PHE A 140 4.19 -3.26 4.53
C PHE A 140 2.87 -4.02 4.45
N GLU A 141 2.93 -5.24 3.95
CA GLU A 141 1.80 -6.16 3.89
C GLU A 141 2.27 -7.54 4.33
N THR A 142 1.42 -8.28 5.02
CA THR A 142 1.74 -9.65 5.43
C THR A 142 0.61 -10.59 5.00
N ILE A 143 0.96 -11.65 4.27
CA ILE A 143 0.05 -12.68 3.81
C ILE A 143 0.63 -14.05 4.21
N GLN A 144 -0.07 -14.77 5.08
CA GLN A 144 0.33 -16.09 5.58
C GLN A 144 1.74 -16.14 6.19
N GLY A 145 2.15 -15.03 6.84
CA GLY A 145 3.47 -14.85 7.46
C GLY A 145 4.57 -14.42 6.47
N LYS A 146 4.26 -14.22 5.20
CA LYS A 146 5.15 -13.65 4.19
C LYS A 146 5.00 -12.14 4.20
N VAL A 147 6.07 -11.42 4.53
CA VAL A 147 6.09 -9.96 4.64
C VAL A 147 6.60 -9.34 3.35
N TYR A 148 5.79 -8.51 2.73
CA TYR A 148 6.14 -7.71 1.56
C TYR A 148 6.53 -6.31 1.99
N ILE A 149 7.71 -5.85 1.55
CA ILE A 149 8.21 -4.51 1.80
C ILE A 149 8.31 -3.80 0.44
N VAL A 150 7.58 -2.69 0.31
CA VAL A 150 7.51 -1.90 -0.93
C VAL A 150 7.88 -0.47 -0.62
N GLY A 151 8.71 0.16 -1.43
CA GLY A 151 9.08 1.56 -1.21
C GLY A 151 10.20 2.03 -2.13
N ILE A 152 10.64 3.26 -1.89
CA ILE A 152 11.82 3.83 -2.53
C ILE A 152 12.74 4.35 -1.43
N THR A 153 14.03 4.14 -1.57
CA THR A 153 15.03 4.66 -0.66
C THR A 153 16.34 5.00 -1.37
N SER A 154 17.04 6.03 -0.90
CA SER A 154 18.45 6.31 -1.21
C SER A 154 19.39 5.73 -0.14
N ARG A 155 18.87 5.00 0.86
CA ARG A 155 19.61 4.51 2.02
C ARG A 155 19.55 2.98 2.13
N PRO A 156 20.38 2.25 1.38
CA PRO A 156 20.41 0.78 1.42
C PRO A 156 20.77 0.23 2.81
N ASP A 157 21.58 0.95 3.58
CA ASP A 157 21.92 0.61 4.97
C ASP A 157 20.67 0.54 5.88
N GLN A 158 19.74 1.47 5.72
CA GLN A 158 18.50 1.49 6.49
C GLN A 158 17.53 0.37 6.05
N LEU A 159 17.49 0.08 4.75
CA LEU A 159 16.72 -1.05 4.23
C LEU A 159 17.22 -2.37 4.79
N GLU A 160 18.54 -2.58 4.79
CA GLU A 160 19.13 -3.79 5.36
C GLU A 160 18.80 -3.93 6.85
N LYS A 161 18.92 -2.83 7.61
CA LYS A 161 18.55 -2.81 9.02
C LYS A 161 17.08 -3.17 9.21
N LEU A 162 16.17 -2.59 8.41
CA LEU A 162 14.75 -2.88 8.45
C LEU A 162 14.47 -4.36 8.17
N ILE A 163 15.08 -4.94 7.14
CA ILE A 163 14.95 -6.36 6.81
C ILE A 163 15.42 -7.23 7.99
N ASN A 164 16.55 -6.88 8.59
CA ASN A 164 17.12 -7.66 9.69
C ASN A 164 16.25 -7.63 10.94
N VAL A 165 15.70 -6.47 11.31
CA VAL A 165 14.77 -6.40 12.46
C VAL A 165 13.44 -7.09 12.15
N THR A 166 12.94 -7.03 10.91
CA THR A 166 11.72 -7.72 10.49
C THR A 166 11.86 -9.25 10.66
N LYS A 167 13.02 -9.82 10.37
CA LYS A 167 13.29 -11.26 10.57
C LYS A 167 13.13 -11.72 12.02
N THR A 168 13.27 -10.82 12.99
CA THR A 168 13.16 -11.17 14.42
C THR A 168 11.73 -11.29 14.91
N ILE A 169 10.75 -10.85 14.11
CA ILE A 169 9.33 -10.86 14.49
C ILE A 169 8.80 -12.30 14.45
N LYS A 170 8.22 -12.74 15.57
CA LYS A 170 7.61 -14.07 15.65
C LYS A 170 6.48 -14.23 14.64
N GLY A 171 6.57 -15.29 13.83
CA GLY A 171 5.56 -15.60 12.82
C GLY A 171 5.93 -15.16 11.40
N VAL A 172 6.98 -14.34 11.23
CA VAL A 172 7.55 -14.05 9.92
C VAL A 172 8.20 -15.31 9.38
N LYS A 173 7.76 -15.76 8.20
CA LYS A 173 8.27 -16.94 7.50
C LYS A 173 9.21 -16.55 6.35
N GLU A 174 8.87 -15.46 5.66
CA GLU A 174 9.59 -14.97 4.48
C GLU A 174 9.49 -13.45 4.39
N ILE A 175 10.52 -12.80 3.85
CA ILE A 175 10.49 -11.37 3.54
C ILE A 175 10.76 -11.21 2.04
N VAL A 176 9.84 -10.55 1.36
CA VAL A 176 9.95 -10.20 -0.05
C VAL A 176 10.18 -8.71 -0.17
N ASN A 177 11.30 -8.33 -0.78
CA ASN A 177 11.72 -6.95 -0.89
C ASN A 177 11.47 -6.42 -2.30
N TYR A 178 10.53 -5.47 -2.41
CA TYR A 178 10.22 -4.70 -3.62
C TYR A 178 10.60 -3.22 -3.45
N VAL A 179 11.64 -2.94 -2.66
CA VAL A 179 12.13 -1.58 -2.48
C VAL A 179 13.09 -1.21 -3.62
N ILE A 180 12.84 -0.09 -4.24
CA ILE A 180 13.73 0.49 -5.25
C ILE A 180 14.78 1.33 -4.53
N VAL A 181 16.04 1.01 -4.75
CA VAL A 181 17.16 1.83 -4.26
C VAL A 181 17.54 2.81 -5.37
N LYS A 182 17.40 4.11 -5.09
CA LYS A 182 17.85 5.18 -5.97
C LYS A 182 19.23 5.67 -5.53
N GLU A 183 20.10 5.93 -6.50
CA GLU A 183 21.41 6.58 -6.31
C GLU A 183 21.27 8.09 -6.12
#